data_966e08215727d4793345f77c3188150c
#
_entry.id   966e08215727d4793345f77c3188150c
#
_cell.length_a   1.000
_cell.length_b   1.000
_cell.length_c   1.000
_cell.angle_alpha   90.00
_cell.angle_beta   90.00
_cell.angle_gamma   90.00
#
_symmetry.space_group_name_H-M   'P 1'
#
loop_
_entity.id
_entity.type
_entity.pdbx_description
1 polymer ?
#
loop_
_entity_poly.entity_id
_entity_poly.type
_entity_poly.pdbx_seq_one_letter_code
_entity_poly.pdbx_strand_id
1 'polypeptide(L)'
;MSARDAAKIPKRIDSIRFTLMDPNEIRKMSSVEVKTADTYKDDGHAFKQGLMDPKMGVIDPGIRCETCGNKHEECPSHFGHIALELPVMHIGFTGLIKTCLKTTCNSCSKALLHDAPQTHPTDPEKSEQDYYRDRVNDIILKHGVGGREFKKIIKDIENICAGPKRAICMHCGAEQGKIILDKPTTFKEKKADKGEHKLNARDIREWLEKIPDEHLIFLGMEKDVSRPEWTIMKVLPVPPITVRPSITLESGDRSEDDLTHKLVDVLRINQRLRENRDSGAPQLIVEDLWELLQYHCTTYFDNQTSGIPPARHRSGRPLKTLSQRLKGKEGRFRSNLSGKRVNFCARTVISPDPNLGINEVGVPVKTAKELTVPIRATSRNREQLRQMILRGPDVHPGVNYIIRGDRFRVRITDRTKYIWAGFRCLNPDCHCGSEEEPYMGYRPDLNEVLPAPNFLPGLVLKEQMRRDPMTDELLPEWSVDLDRTLSNLRGEGEDGNPLAEDDPDAAIHHRWKWEVENPDEYLPDHLEVKCPHCGS
;
A
#
# COMPACT_ATOMS: atom_id res chain seq x y z
N MET A 1 -11.97 15.21 31.53
CA MET A 1 -11.18 15.30 30.28
C MET A 1 -12.12 15.10 29.09
N SER A 2 -12.14 16.02 28.15
CA SER A 2 -12.98 15.89 26.96
C SER A 2 -12.41 14.79 26.02
N ALA A 3 -13.26 14.19 25.18
CA ALA A 3 -12.81 13.19 24.19
C ALA A 3 -11.71 13.75 23.25
N ARG A 4 -11.66 15.08 23.05
CA ARG A 4 -10.61 15.76 22.27
C ARG A 4 -9.27 15.81 23.00
N ASP A 5 -9.24 15.89 24.33
CA ASP A 5 -8.02 15.92 25.12
C ASP A 5 -7.41 14.52 25.24
N ALA A 6 -8.24 13.48 25.30
CA ALA A 6 -7.78 12.08 25.28
C ALA A 6 -7.09 11.69 23.96
N ALA A 7 -7.47 12.32 22.83
CA ALA A 7 -6.84 12.09 21.54
C ALA A 7 -5.43 12.71 21.41
N LYS A 8 -5.07 13.68 22.27
CA LYS A 8 -3.75 14.35 22.27
C LYS A 8 -2.70 13.63 23.11
N ILE A 9 -3.10 12.67 23.94
CA ILE A 9 -2.16 11.93 24.76
C ILE A 9 -1.40 10.94 23.85
N PRO A 10 -0.07 10.97 23.82
CA PRO A 10 0.71 10.01 23.05
C PRO A 10 0.44 8.60 23.56
N LYS A 11 -0.07 7.73 22.67
CA LYS A 11 -0.35 6.33 22.96
C LYS A 11 0.82 5.48 22.53
N ARG A 12 1.27 4.58 23.39
CA ARG A 12 2.27 3.57 23.06
C ARG A 12 1.57 2.26 22.76
N ILE A 13 2.00 1.57 21.68
CA ILE A 13 1.53 0.22 21.38
C ILE A 13 2.16 -0.71 22.41
N ASP A 14 1.33 -1.44 23.15
CA ASP A 14 1.74 -2.43 24.14
C ASP A 14 1.85 -3.83 23.50
N SER A 15 0.80 -4.23 22.80
CA SER A 15 0.73 -5.56 22.18
C SER A 15 -0.04 -5.52 20.86
N ILE A 16 0.25 -6.48 19.99
CA ILE A 16 -0.49 -6.74 18.75
C ILE A 16 -1.13 -8.11 18.85
N ARG A 17 -2.45 -8.17 18.63
CA ARG A 17 -3.22 -9.40 18.68
C ARG A 17 -3.90 -9.64 17.34
N PHE A 18 -3.73 -10.85 16.81
CA PHE A 18 -4.44 -11.28 15.60
C PHE A 18 -5.82 -11.83 15.99
N THR A 19 -6.85 -11.35 15.30
CA THR A 19 -8.24 -11.73 15.53
C THR A 19 -8.87 -12.29 14.26
N LEU A 20 -9.98 -13.03 14.40
CA LEU A 20 -10.89 -13.29 13.29
C LEU A 20 -11.84 -12.10 13.15
N MET A 21 -12.17 -11.72 11.93
CA MET A 21 -13.10 -10.62 11.69
C MET A 21 -14.54 -11.11 11.68
N ASP A 22 -15.37 -10.47 12.50
CA ASP A 22 -16.82 -10.62 12.43
C ASP A 22 -17.36 -10.06 11.09
N PRO A 23 -18.38 -10.68 10.48
CA PRO A 23 -19.07 -10.13 9.31
C PRO A 23 -19.52 -8.67 9.47
N ASN A 24 -19.89 -8.25 10.68
CA ASN A 24 -20.27 -6.87 10.97
C ASN A 24 -19.05 -5.92 10.98
N GLU A 25 -17.90 -6.37 11.49
CA GLU A 25 -16.65 -5.62 11.41
C GLU A 25 -16.20 -5.44 9.96
N ILE A 26 -16.28 -6.48 9.13
CA ILE A 26 -15.96 -6.38 7.71
C ILE A 26 -16.84 -5.32 7.03
N ARG A 27 -18.14 -5.29 7.32
CA ARG A 27 -19.05 -4.28 6.78
C ARG A 27 -18.72 -2.86 7.26
N LYS A 28 -18.37 -2.70 8.54
CA LYS A 28 -17.98 -1.40 9.11
C LYS A 28 -16.67 -0.86 8.52
N MET A 29 -15.70 -1.74 8.28
CA MET A 29 -14.42 -1.40 7.68
C MET A 29 -14.56 -1.06 6.18
N SER A 30 -15.54 -1.63 5.53
CA SER A 30 -15.74 -1.51 4.08
C SER A 30 -16.34 -0.16 3.68
N SER A 31 -15.74 0.45 2.66
CA SER A 31 -16.24 1.70 2.06
C SER A 31 -17.39 1.48 1.07
N VAL A 32 -17.51 0.29 0.49
CA VAL A 32 -18.51 -0.03 -0.54
C VAL A 32 -18.84 -1.52 -0.58
N GLU A 33 -20.11 -1.83 -0.81
CA GLU A 33 -20.57 -3.17 -1.19
C GLU A 33 -20.42 -3.36 -2.70
N VAL A 34 -19.64 -4.37 -3.11
CA VAL A 34 -19.41 -4.69 -4.51
C VAL A 34 -20.51 -5.65 -4.98
N LYS A 35 -21.28 -5.20 -5.98
CA LYS A 35 -22.44 -5.94 -6.51
C LYS A 35 -22.27 -6.40 -7.95
N THR A 36 -21.52 -5.63 -8.76
CA THR A 36 -21.34 -5.90 -10.19
C THR A 36 -19.96 -6.47 -10.47
N ALA A 37 -19.90 -7.40 -11.41
CA ALA A 37 -18.64 -8.02 -11.85
C ALA A 37 -17.88 -7.14 -12.87
N ASP A 38 -18.56 -6.14 -13.44
CA ASP A 38 -17.97 -5.26 -14.44
C ASP A 38 -17.01 -4.27 -13.79
N THR A 39 -15.88 -4.04 -14.45
CA THR A 39 -14.78 -3.21 -13.91
C THR A 39 -14.82 -1.80 -14.46
N TYR A 40 -14.82 -1.65 -15.79
CA TYR A 40 -14.79 -0.38 -16.48
C TYR A 40 -15.86 -0.30 -17.56
N LYS A 41 -16.36 0.91 -17.79
CA LYS A 41 -17.23 1.24 -18.91
C LYS A 41 -16.41 1.49 -20.17
N ASP A 42 -17.08 1.57 -21.30
CA ASP A 42 -16.46 1.88 -22.60
C ASP A 42 -15.79 3.27 -22.61
N ASP A 43 -16.25 4.19 -21.77
CA ASP A 43 -15.68 5.52 -21.56
C ASP A 43 -14.41 5.51 -20.68
N GLY A 44 -13.94 4.35 -20.22
CA GLY A 44 -12.78 4.18 -19.35
C GLY A 44 -13.03 4.47 -17.86
N HIS A 45 -14.24 4.91 -17.50
CA HIS A 45 -14.60 5.14 -16.10
C HIS A 45 -14.98 3.84 -15.39
N ALA A 46 -14.60 3.71 -14.12
CA ALA A 46 -14.95 2.56 -13.31
C ALA A 46 -16.46 2.49 -13.01
N PHE A 47 -17.02 1.28 -12.99
CA PHE A 47 -18.40 1.08 -12.56
C PHE A 47 -18.55 1.37 -11.07
N LYS A 48 -19.58 2.12 -10.68
CA LYS A 48 -20.00 2.27 -9.29
C LYS A 48 -20.51 0.94 -8.74
N GLN A 49 -20.14 0.63 -7.48
CA GLN A 49 -20.39 -0.69 -6.87
C GLN A 49 -19.75 -1.86 -7.63
N GLY A 50 -18.80 -1.59 -8.51
CA GLY A 50 -17.97 -2.57 -9.19
C GLY A 50 -16.66 -2.84 -8.45
N LEU A 51 -15.85 -3.76 -8.99
CA LEU A 51 -14.56 -4.13 -8.40
C LEU A 51 -13.52 -3.01 -8.44
N MET A 52 -13.69 -2.01 -9.32
CA MET A 52 -12.77 -0.87 -9.47
C MET A 52 -13.41 0.45 -8.99
N ASP A 53 -14.42 0.40 -8.13
CA ASP A 53 -15.12 1.57 -7.61
C ASP A 53 -14.13 2.55 -6.93
N PRO A 54 -14.11 3.86 -7.30
CA PRO A 54 -13.24 4.88 -6.72
C PRO A 54 -13.33 5.05 -5.21
N LYS A 55 -14.37 4.50 -4.57
CA LYS A 55 -14.48 4.43 -3.09
C LYS A 55 -13.45 3.49 -2.46
N MET A 56 -12.94 2.51 -3.18
CA MET A 56 -11.89 1.61 -2.70
C MET A 56 -10.47 2.14 -2.90
N GLY A 57 -10.32 3.35 -3.40
CA GLY A 57 -9.06 3.98 -3.73
C GLY A 57 -8.96 4.34 -5.20
N VAL A 58 -7.87 4.98 -5.59
CA VAL A 58 -7.63 5.42 -6.97
C VAL A 58 -6.20 5.09 -7.38
N ILE A 59 -6.02 4.71 -8.64
CA ILE A 59 -4.73 4.40 -9.25
C ILE A 59 -4.43 5.41 -10.36
N ASP A 60 -5.44 5.80 -11.12
CA ASP A 60 -5.28 6.68 -12.27
C ASP A 60 -4.95 8.13 -11.80
N PRO A 61 -3.94 8.78 -12.38
CA PRO A 61 -3.62 10.17 -12.06
C PRO A 61 -4.78 11.10 -12.42
N GLY A 62 -5.01 12.12 -11.58
CA GLY A 62 -6.10 13.09 -11.78
C GLY A 62 -7.43 12.73 -11.12
N ILE A 63 -7.67 11.48 -10.78
CA ILE A 63 -8.88 11.04 -10.06
C ILE A 63 -8.67 11.16 -8.54
N ARG A 64 -9.72 11.54 -7.82
CA ARG A 64 -9.74 11.58 -6.35
C ARG A 64 -10.55 10.43 -5.79
N CYS A 65 -10.10 9.89 -4.65
CA CYS A 65 -10.83 8.87 -3.91
C CYS A 65 -12.15 9.44 -3.37
N GLU A 66 -13.28 8.78 -3.66
CA GLU A 66 -14.60 9.22 -3.16
C GLU A 66 -14.78 9.05 -1.64
N THR A 67 -13.92 8.26 -0.97
CA THR A 67 -14.00 8.00 0.47
C THR A 67 -13.20 9.01 1.29
N CYS A 68 -11.93 9.30 0.90
CA CYS A 68 -11.04 10.18 1.65
C CYS A 68 -10.72 11.51 0.93
N GLY A 69 -11.11 11.69 -0.33
CA GLY A 69 -10.86 12.90 -1.13
C GLY A 69 -9.42 13.06 -1.64
N ASN A 70 -8.49 12.19 -1.21
CA ASN A 70 -7.07 12.28 -1.54
C ASN A 70 -6.78 11.76 -2.96
N LYS A 71 -5.63 12.19 -3.51
CA LYS A 71 -5.09 11.67 -4.78
C LYS A 71 -4.45 10.29 -4.58
N HIS A 72 -4.07 9.62 -5.67
CA HIS A 72 -3.52 8.26 -5.66
C HIS A 72 -2.26 8.09 -4.77
N GLU A 73 -1.41 9.11 -4.65
CA GLU A 73 -0.19 9.05 -3.83
C GLU A 73 -0.45 9.16 -2.32
N GLU A 74 -1.53 9.85 -1.95
CA GLU A 74 -1.88 10.16 -0.56
C GLU A 74 -3.00 9.27 -0.02
N CYS A 75 -3.75 8.60 -0.90
CA CYS A 75 -4.86 7.75 -0.52
C CYS A 75 -4.34 6.44 0.10
N PRO A 76 -4.70 6.12 1.37
CA PRO A 76 -4.31 4.85 2.00
C PRO A 76 -5.01 3.64 1.38
N SER A 77 -5.99 3.89 0.50
CA SER A 77 -6.91 2.91 -0.07
C SER A 77 -7.85 2.29 0.96
N HIS A 78 -8.98 1.79 0.50
CA HIS A 78 -10.06 1.33 1.35
C HIS A 78 -10.55 -0.04 0.92
N PHE A 79 -10.97 -0.86 1.90
CA PHE A 79 -11.56 -2.15 1.63
C PHE A 79 -12.98 -2.00 1.11
N GLY A 80 -13.39 -2.94 0.25
CA GLY A 80 -14.77 -3.21 -0.09
C GLY A 80 -15.23 -4.54 0.53
N HIS A 81 -16.48 -4.93 0.28
CA HIS A 81 -16.97 -6.26 0.64
C HIS A 81 -17.95 -6.80 -0.38
N ILE A 82 -18.06 -8.14 -0.44
CA ILE A 82 -19.09 -8.86 -1.19
C ILE A 82 -19.95 -9.59 -0.17
N ALA A 83 -21.27 -9.34 -0.19
CA ALA A 83 -22.23 -10.13 0.56
C ALA A 83 -22.46 -11.46 -0.18
N LEU A 84 -22.07 -12.57 0.44
CA LEU A 84 -22.28 -13.91 -0.10
C LEU A 84 -23.73 -14.35 0.15
N GLU A 85 -24.34 -14.88 -0.88
CA GLU A 85 -25.75 -15.30 -0.84
C GLU A 85 -25.96 -16.51 0.08
N LEU A 86 -25.02 -17.43 0.05
CA LEU A 86 -24.95 -18.57 0.96
C LEU A 86 -23.58 -18.58 1.68
N PRO A 87 -23.53 -19.06 2.92
CA PRO A 87 -22.29 -19.12 3.70
C PRO A 87 -21.28 -20.06 3.06
N VAL A 88 -20.00 -19.69 3.11
CA VAL A 88 -18.87 -20.40 2.50
C VAL A 88 -17.80 -20.67 3.55
N MET A 89 -17.25 -21.87 3.58
CA MET A 89 -16.18 -22.21 4.49
C MET A 89 -14.84 -21.61 4.06
N HIS A 90 -14.12 -21.04 5.02
CA HIS A 90 -12.78 -20.53 4.77
C HIS A 90 -11.77 -21.67 4.79
N ILE A 91 -11.08 -21.91 3.66
CA ILE A 91 -10.15 -23.03 3.47
C ILE A 91 -9.03 -23.09 4.52
N GLY A 92 -8.54 -21.93 4.98
CA GLY A 92 -7.49 -21.86 5.99
C GLY A 92 -7.90 -22.36 7.37
N PHE A 93 -9.19 -22.46 7.66
CA PHE A 93 -9.72 -22.84 8.98
C PHE A 93 -10.44 -24.18 9.00
N THR A 94 -10.36 -24.97 7.93
CA THR A 94 -11.00 -26.32 7.87
C THR A 94 -10.53 -27.26 8.97
N GLY A 95 -9.23 -27.16 9.35
CA GLY A 95 -8.70 -27.92 10.49
C GLY A 95 -9.33 -27.50 11.82
N LEU A 96 -9.49 -26.21 12.05
CA LEU A 96 -10.13 -25.66 13.24
C LEU A 96 -11.62 -26.02 13.31
N ILE A 97 -12.34 -25.87 12.20
CA ILE A 97 -13.74 -26.29 12.09
C ILE A 97 -13.88 -27.80 12.46
N LYS A 98 -12.98 -28.64 11.95
CA LYS A 98 -12.96 -30.07 12.30
C LYS A 98 -12.79 -30.29 13.80
N THR A 99 -11.88 -29.58 14.44
CA THR A 99 -11.67 -29.65 15.90
C THR A 99 -12.94 -29.21 16.63
N CYS A 100 -13.57 -28.13 16.26
CA CYS A 100 -14.82 -27.65 16.85
C CYS A 100 -15.93 -28.70 16.75
N LEU A 101 -16.17 -29.23 15.54
CA LEU A 101 -17.21 -30.25 15.31
C LEU A 101 -16.98 -31.57 16.06
N LYS A 102 -15.72 -31.94 16.32
CA LYS A 102 -15.38 -33.14 17.07
C LYS A 102 -15.47 -32.95 18.59
N THR A 103 -15.27 -31.73 19.05
CA THR A 103 -15.24 -31.40 20.47
C THR A 103 -16.63 -31.08 21.01
N THR A 104 -17.56 -30.69 20.17
CA THR A 104 -18.90 -30.22 20.53
C THR A 104 -19.99 -31.16 20.05
N CYS A 105 -21.12 -31.19 20.77
CA CYS A 105 -22.29 -31.97 20.42
C CYS A 105 -23.01 -31.42 19.17
N ASN A 106 -23.46 -32.30 18.28
CA ASN A 106 -24.20 -31.94 17.06
C ASN A 106 -25.62 -31.37 17.32
N SER A 107 -26.18 -31.58 18.52
CA SER A 107 -27.54 -31.13 18.86
C SER A 107 -27.55 -29.93 19.81
N CYS A 108 -26.85 -29.98 20.95
CA CYS A 108 -26.83 -28.90 21.92
C CYS A 108 -25.61 -27.98 21.84
N SER A 109 -24.65 -28.29 20.98
CA SER A 109 -23.40 -27.51 20.73
C SER A 109 -22.50 -27.31 21.97
N LYS A 110 -22.77 -27.96 23.09
CA LYS A 110 -21.89 -27.97 24.27
C LYS A 110 -20.68 -28.88 24.05
N ALA A 111 -19.55 -28.57 24.69
CA ALA A 111 -18.37 -29.41 24.66
C ALA A 111 -18.68 -30.78 25.27
N LEU A 112 -18.17 -31.86 24.69
CA LEU A 112 -18.38 -33.24 25.13
C LEU A 112 -17.50 -33.61 26.36
N LEU A 113 -17.53 -32.75 27.38
CA LEU A 113 -16.87 -32.89 28.68
C LEU A 113 -17.93 -32.89 29.77
N HIS A 114 -17.75 -33.70 30.82
CA HIS A 114 -18.69 -33.78 31.93
C HIS A 114 -18.69 -32.48 32.75
N ASP A 115 -19.88 -31.97 33.03
CA ASP A 115 -20.12 -30.81 33.92
C ASP A 115 -20.56 -31.24 35.33
N ALA A 116 -20.83 -32.53 35.53
CA ALA A 116 -21.23 -33.07 36.83
C ALA A 116 -20.06 -33.07 37.82
N PRO A 117 -20.28 -32.73 39.11
CA PRO A 117 -19.27 -32.88 40.13
C PRO A 117 -18.87 -34.37 40.26
N GLN A 118 -17.70 -34.64 40.83
CA GLN A 118 -17.09 -36.00 40.95
C GLN A 118 -16.52 -36.59 39.64
N THR A 119 -16.48 -35.81 38.55
CA THR A 119 -15.86 -36.26 37.30
C THR A 119 -14.43 -35.74 37.11
N HIS A 120 -13.96 -34.88 38.00
CA HIS A 120 -12.61 -34.38 38.03
C HIS A 120 -11.60 -35.49 38.43
N PRO A 121 -10.44 -35.61 37.75
CA PRO A 121 -9.45 -36.66 38.00
C PRO A 121 -8.85 -36.68 39.41
N THR A 122 -8.76 -35.54 40.06
CA THR A 122 -8.04 -35.37 41.35
C THR A 122 -8.85 -34.70 42.44
N ASP A 123 -9.95 -34.03 42.10
CA ASP A 123 -10.76 -33.26 43.06
C ASP A 123 -12.25 -33.70 42.97
N PRO A 124 -12.82 -34.32 44.00
CA PRO A 124 -14.18 -34.84 43.95
C PRO A 124 -15.27 -33.75 43.97
N GLU A 125 -14.92 -32.50 44.29
CA GLU A 125 -15.87 -31.37 44.31
C GLU A 125 -16.01 -30.69 42.95
N LYS A 126 -15.05 -30.91 42.05
CA LYS A 126 -14.97 -30.28 40.73
C LYS A 126 -15.45 -31.17 39.58
N SER A 127 -15.74 -30.56 38.45
CA SER A 127 -16.10 -31.26 37.21
C SER A 127 -14.89 -31.48 36.29
N GLU A 128 -15.05 -32.34 35.28
CA GLU A 128 -14.06 -32.57 34.24
C GLU A 128 -13.83 -31.26 33.43
N GLN A 129 -14.89 -30.44 33.21
CA GLN A 129 -14.77 -29.15 32.57
C GLN A 129 -13.88 -28.20 33.36
N ASP A 130 -14.02 -28.17 34.69
CA ASP A 130 -13.19 -27.31 35.54
C ASP A 130 -11.71 -27.71 35.47
N TYR A 131 -11.43 -29.02 35.46
CA TYR A 131 -10.07 -29.55 35.29
C TYR A 131 -9.40 -29.02 34.00
N TYR A 132 -10.08 -29.14 32.86
CA TYR A 132 -9.50 -28.70 31.60
C TYR A 132 -9.46 -27.17 31.51
N ARG A 133 -10.43 -26.46 32.09
CA ARG A 133 -10.43 -25.00 32.16
C ARG A 133 -9.23 -24.47 32.95
N ASP A 134 -9.01 -24.98 34.14
CA ASP A 134 -7.88 -24.62 35.01
C ASP A 134 -6.54 -24.89 34.30
N ARG A 135 -6.42 -26.07 33.69
CA ARG A 135 -5.22 -26.47 32.96
C ARG A 135 -4.93 -25.64 31.71
N VAL A 136 -5.95 -25.25 30.94
CA VAL A 136 -5.80 -24.35 29.79
C VAL A 136 -5.38 -22.96 30.26
N ASN A 137 -6.00 -22.44 31.32
CA ASN A 137 -5.64 -21.16 31.92
C ASN A 137 -4.18 -21.13 32.41
N ASP A 138 -3.75 -22.17 33.10
CA ASP A 138 -2.36 -22.34 33.57
C ASP A 138 -1.36 -22.31 32.42
N ILE A 139 -1.68 -22.97 31.30
CA ILE A 139 -0.83 -22.97 30.09
C ILE A 139 -0.83 -21.60 29.44
N ILE A 140 -1.96 -20.90 29.36
CA ILE A 140 -2.04 -19.54 28.83
C ILE A 140 -1.17 -18.60 29.66
N LEU A 141 -1.23 -18.70 30.99
CA LEU A 141 -0.42 -17.85 31.89
C LEU A 141 1.08 -18.11 31.75
N LYS A 142 1.49 -19.40 31.61
CA LYS A 142 2.91 -19.78 31.55
C LYS A 142 3.54 -19.64 30.18
N HIS A 143 2.82 -19.96 29.11
CA HIS A 143 3.36 -20.13 27.77
C HIS A 143 2.68 -19.24 26.71
N GLY A 144 1.61 -18.52 27.07
CA GLY A 144 0.81 -17.72 26.16
C GLY A 144 -0.09 -18.53 25.23
N VAL A 145 -0.97 -17.82 24.53
CA VAL A 145 -1.89 -18.40 23.53
C VAL A 145 -1.11 -18.79 22.26
N GLY A 146 -1.41 -19.94 21.69
CA GLY A 146 -0.85 -20.40 20.41
C GLY A 146 0.50 -21.13 20.50
N GLY A 147 1.09 -21.23 21.69
CA GLY A 147 2.31 -21.98 21.94
C GLY A 147 2.17 -23.49 21.69
N ARG A 148 3.31 -24.22 21.74
CA ARG A 148 3.32 -25.68 21.51
C ARG A 148 2.48 -26.42 22.54
N GLU A 149 2.62 -26.07 23.82
CA GLU A 149 1.88 -26.70 24.92
C GLU A 149 0.38 -26.39 24.86
N PHE A 150 0.03 -25.16 24.46
CA PHE A 150 -1.36 -24.79 24.22
C PHE A 150 -2.00 -25.62 23.09
N LYS A 151 -1.32 -25.79 21.97
CA LYS A 151 -1.82 -26.65 20.88
C LYS A 151 -1.96 -28.11 21.30
N LYS A 152 -1.07 -28.58 22.17
CA LYS A 152 -1.11 -29.95 22.69
C LYS A 152 -2.34 -30.19 23.58
N ILE A 153 -2.63 -29.30 24.54
CA ILE A 153 -3.80 -29.44 25.40
C ILE A 153 -5.12 -29.41 24.62
N ILE A 154 -5.25 -28.49 23.63
CA ILE A 154 -6.45 -28.43 22.78
C ILE A 154 -6.61 -29.73 21.98
N LYS A 155 -5.53 -30.31 21.47
CA LYS A 155 -5.57 -31.60 20.79
C LYS A 155 -5.91 -32.77 21.72
N ASP A 156 -5.44 -32.72 22.95
CA ASP A 156 -5.80 -33.74 23.97
C ASP A 156 -7.30 -33.67 24.28
N ILE A 157 -7.87 -32.49 24.44
CA ILE A 157 -9.31 -32.27 24.60
C ILE A 157 -10.08 -32.79 23.36
N GLU A 158 -9.65 -32.47 22.13
CA GLU A 158 -10.25 -33.00 20.90
C GLU A 158 -10.28 -34.52 20.90
N ASN A 159 -9.17 -35.18 21.26
CA ASN A 159 -9.05 -36.63 21.25
C ASN A 159 -9.99 -37.29 22.30
N ILE A 160 -10.16 -36.68 23.45
CA ILE A 160 -11.06 -37.16 24.51
C ILE A 160 -12.51 -37.03 24.07
N CYS A 161 -12.90 -35.85 23.55
CA CYS A 161 -14.27 -35.60 23.08
C CYS A 161 -14.64 -36.48 21.87
N ALA A 162 -13.67 -36.76 20.98
CA ALA A 162 -13.87 -37.65 19.83
C ALA A 162 -13.75 -39.14 20.14
N GLY A 163 -13.50 -39.50 21.39
CA GLY A 163 -13.32 -40.88 21.82
C GLY A 163 -14.62 -41.70 21.85
N PRO A 164 -14.53 -43.06 21.79
CA PRO A 164 -15.69 -43.92 21.75
C PRO A 164 -16.58 -43.82 23.01
N LYS A 165 -16.04 -43.40 24.14
CA LYS A 165 -16.78 -43.15 25.39
C LYS A 165 -17.72 -41.94 25.31
N ARG A 166 -17.62 -41.14 24.28
CA ARG A 166 -18.41 -39.89 24.03
C ARG A 166 -19.39 -40.05 22.87
N ALA A 167 -19.74 -41.29 22.50
CA ALA A 167 -20.71 -41.58 21.45
C ALA A 167 -22.11 -41.00 21.73
N ILE A 168 -22.43 -40.79 22.99
CA ILE A 168 -23.69 -40.18 23.44
C ILE A 168 -23.34 -38.90 24.22
N CYS A 169 -24.00 -37.80 23.90
CA CYS A 169 -23.83 -36.53 24.59
C CYS A 169 -24.34 -36.62 26.03
N MET A 170 -23.52 -36.28 27.00
CA MET A 170 -23.85 -36.28 28.41
C MET A 170 -24.83 -35.17 28.83
N HIS A 171 -24.98 -34.13 28.01
CA HIS A 171 -25.86 -32.99 28.30
C HIS A 171 -27.28 -33.19 27.75
N CYS A 172 -27.40 -33.74 26.54
CA CYS A 172 -28.69 -33.83 25.86
C CYS A 172 -29.08 -35.27 25.44
N GLY A 173 -28.22 -36.26 25.65
CA GLY A 173 -28.47 -37.65 25.27
C GLY A 173 -28.40 -37.94 23.77
N ALA A 174 -28.04 -36.95 22.93
CA ALA A 174 -27.97 -37.14 21.47
C ALA A 174 -26.77 -37.99 21.07
N GLU A 175 -26.96 -38.88 20.11
CA GLU A 175 -25.92 -39.70 19.51
C GLU A 175 -24.98 -38.89 18.64
N GLN A 176 -23.67 -39.04 18.83
CA GLN A 176 -22.63 -38.33 18.13
C GLN A 176 -22.08 -39.14 16.96
N GLY A 177 -22.09 -38.57 15.77
CA GLY A 177 -21.48 -39.17 14.59
C GLY A 177 -19.98 -38.88 14.48
N LYS A 178 -19.27 -39.78 13.81
CA LYS A 178 -17.85 -39.55 13.49
C LYS A 178 -17.71 -38.48 12.39
N ILE A 179 -17.04 -37.37 12.69
CA ILE A 179 -16.77 -36.29 11.73
C ILE A 179 -15.57 -36.63 10.86
N ILE A 180 -15.80 -36.66 9.55
CA ILE A 180 -14.81 -36.94 8.52
C ILE A 180 -14.67 -35.66 7.65
N LEU A 181 -13.45 -35.20 7.45
CA LEU A 181 -13.15 -34.15 6.49
C LEU A 181 -12.76 -34.82 5.17
N ASP A 182 -13.62 -34.68 4.19
CA ASP A 182 -13.33 -35.01 2.79
C ASP A 182 -12.74 -33.73 2.16
N LYS A 183 -11.48 -33.83 1.83
CA LYS A 183 -10.73 -32.65 1.38
C LYS A 183 -11.29 -32.11 0.06
N PRO A 184 -11.33 -30.80 -0.09
CA PRO A 184 -10.69 -29.77 0.76
C PRO A 184 -11.62 -29.12 1.79
N THR A 185 -12.94 -29.09 1.58
CA THR A 185 -13.88 -28.32 2.38
C THR A 185 -15.17 -29.07 2.73
N THR A 186 -15.31 -30.31 2.33
CA THR A 186 -16.53 -31.09 2.57
C THR A 186 -16.43 -31.85 3.89
N PHE A 187 -17.40 -31.65 4.77
CA PHE A 187 -17.53 -32.39 6.01
C PHE A 187 -18.64 -33.42 5.88
N LYS A 188 -18.40 -34.62 6.43
CA LYS A 188 -19.37 -35.69 6.51
C LYS A 188 -19.49 -36.18 7.96
N GLU A 189 -20.70 -36.38 8.42
CA GLU A 189 -20.99 -37.03 9.68
C GLU A 189 -21.41 -38.49 9.39
N LYS A 190 -20.69 -39.44 9.99
CA LYS A 190 -21.02 -40.87 9.88
C LYS A 190 -21.63 -41.35 11.18
N LYS A 191 -22.91 -41.71 11.17
CA LYS A 191 -23.62 -42.36 12.27
C LYS A 191 -23.73 -43.85 12.01
N ALA A 192 -23.81 -44.65 13.07
CA ALA A 192 -23.85 -46.10 12.98
C ALA A 192 -25.08 -46.59 12.18
N ASP A 193 -26.24 -45.98 12.40
CA ASP A 193 -27.51 -46.43 11.84
C ASP A 193 -27.96 -45.68 10.59
N LYS A 194 -27.41 -44.47 10.30
CA LYS A 194 -27.91 -43.56 9.24
C LYS A 194 -26.94 -43.34 8.08
N GLY A 195 -25.79 -44.03 8.08
CA GLY A 195 -24.79 -43.88 7.04
C GLY A 195 -24.03 -42.54 7.11
N GLU A 196 -23.54 -42.08 5.94
CA GLU A 196 -22.78 -40.83 5.84
C GLU A 196 -23.71 -39.70 5.38
N HIS A 197 -23.75 -38.62 6.18
CA HIS A 197 -24.49 -37.40 5.87
C HIS A 197 -23.51 -36.25 5.57
N LYS A 198 -23.68 -35.54 4.45
CA LYS A 198 -22.91 -34.36 4.09
C LYS A 198 -23.41 -33.16 4.90
N LEU A 199 -22.49 -32.48 5.59
CA LEU A 199 -22.79 -31.26 6.34
C LEU A 199 -22.55 -30.04 5.43
N ASN A 200 -23.59 -29.24 5.25
CA ASN A 200 -23.49 -28.00 4.50
C ASN A 200 -22.86 -26.88 5.35
N ALA A 201 -22.28 -25.89 4.71
CA ALA A 201 -21.69 -24.76 5.42
C ALA A 201 -22.69 -23.98 6.29
N ARG A 202 -23.98 -24.01 5.92
CA ARG A 202 -25.07 -23.42 6.72
C ARG A 202 -25.28 -24.19 8.02
N ASP A 203 -25.38 -25.52 7.92
CA ASP A 203 -25.62 -26.41 9.09
C ASP A 203 -24.44 -26.30 10.05
N ILE A 204 -23.21 -26.31 9.52
CA ILE A 204 -22.00 -26.14 10.32
C ILE A 204 -22.01 -24.77 11.02
N ARG A 205 -22.38 -23.69 10.30
CA ARG A 205 -22.44 -22.37 10.92
C ARG A 205 -23.46 -22.30 12.06
N GLU A 206 -24.65 -22.82 11.84
CA GLU A 206 -25.71 -22.89 12.86
C GLU A 206 -25.26 -23.70 14.10
N TRP A 207 -24.50 -24.79 13.89
CA TRP A 207 -23.90 -25.55 14.96
C TRP A 207 -22.89 -24.71 15.75
N LEU A 208 -21.96 -24.01 15.04
CA LEU A 208 -20.91 -23.20 15.65
C LEU A 208 -21.47 -21.96 16.38
N GLU A 209 -22.52 -21.34 15.86
CA GLU A 209 -23.18 -20.19 16.48
C GLU A 209 -23.82 -20.52 17.84
N LYS A 210 -24.29 -21.77 18.02
CA LYS A 210 -24.91 -22.25 19.26
C LYS A 210 -23.89 -22.60 20.35
N ILE A 211 -22.59 -22.61 20.08
CA ILE A 211 -21.58 -22.95 21.10
C ILE A 211 -21.57 -21.86 22.18
N PRO A 212 -21.78 -22.24 23.46
CA PRO A 212 -21.74 -21.30 24.58
C PRO A 212 -20.37 -20.65 24.74
N ASP A 213 -20.34 -19.39 25.14
CA ASP A 213 -19.10 -18.64 25.33
C ASP A 213 -18.14 -19.29 26.32
N GLU A 214 -18.67 -19.91 27.36
CA GLU A 214 -17.91 -20.63 28.40
C GLU A 214 -17.14 -21.84 27.87
N HIS A 215 -17.58 -22.42 26.74
CA HIS A 215 -16.97 -23.60 26.13
C HIS A 215 -15.90 -23.26 25.09
N LEU A 216 -15.77 -21.98 24.71
CA LEU A 216 -14.77 -21.52 23.71
C LEU A 216 -13.34 -21.79 24.16
N ILE A 217 -13.09 -21.75 25.46
CA ILE A 217 -11.77 -22.02 26.04
C ILE A 217 -11.25 -23.42 25.69
N PHE A 218 -12.15 -24.44 25.62
CA PHE A 218 -11.80 -25.82 25.27
C PHE A 218 -11.43 -25.96 23.78
N LEU A 219 -11.83 -25.00 22.96
CA LEU A 219 -11.49 -24.91 21.55
C LEU A 219 -10.24 -24.00 21.29
N GLY A 220 -9.72 -23.41 22.36
CA GLY A 220 -8.64 -22.43 22.25
C GLY A 220 -9.06 -21.11 21.63
N MET A 221 -10.32 -20.76 21.81
CA MET A 221 -10.95 -19.56 21.26
C MET A 221 -11.47 -18.64 22.37
N GLU A 222 -11.74 -17.40 22.01
CA GLU A 222 -12.20 -16.37 22.93
C GLU A 222 -13.32 -15.54 22.29
N LYS A 223 -14.34 -15.19 23.07
CA LYS A 223 -15.58 -14.56 22.62
C LYS A 223 -15.36 -13.35 21.72
N ASP A 224 -14.55 -12.38 22.17
CA ASP A 224 -14.40 -11.09 21.50
C ASP A 224 -13.30 -11.07 20.42
N VAL A 225 -12.59 -12.19 20.26
CA VAL A 225 -11.38 -12.29 19.42
C VAL A 225 -11.56 -13.27 18.28
N SER A 226 -12.20 -14.42 18.55
CA SER A 226 -12.21 -15.52 17.60
C SER A 226 -13.38 -16.47 17.86
N ARG A 227 -14.58 -16.05 17.50
CA ARG A 227 -15.71 -16.98 17.55
C ARG A 227 -15.65 -17.98 16.40
N PRO A 228 -16.01 -19.26 16.64
CA PRO A 228 -15.86 -20.31 15.64
C PRO A 228 -16.75 -20.12 14.40
N GLU A 229 -17.94 -19.53 14.54
CA GLU A 229 -18.83 -19.23 13.41
C GLU A 229 -18.26 -18.20 12.41
N TRP A 230 -17.27 -17.38 12.82
CA TRP A 230 -16.62 -16.43 11.92
C TRP A 230 -15.72 -17.10 10.88
N THR A 231 -15.37 -18.38 11.10
CA THR A 231 -14.64 -19.19 10.10
C THR A 231 -15.51 -19.57 8.89
N ILE A 232 -16.83 -19.42 9.02
CA ILE A 232 -17.81 -19.61 7.94
C ILE A 232 -18.25 -18.24 7.46
N MET A 233 -17.77 -17.85 6.29
CA MET A 233 -17.94 -16.51 5.75
C MET A 233 -19.35 -16.29 5.21
N LYS A 234 -20.00 -15.20 5.63
CA LYS A 234 -21.18 -14.60 5.01
C LYS A 234 -20.82 -13.36 4.19
N VAL A 235 -19.68 -12.76 4.51
CA VAL A 235 -19.17 -11.55 3.85
C VAL A 235 -17.71 -11.80 3.48
N LEU A 236 -17.38 -11.57 2.23
CA LEU A 236 -16.01 -11.66 1.73
C LEU A 236 -15.39 -10.26 1.67
N PRO A 237 -14.31 -9.98 2.38
CA PRO A 237 -13.61 -8.70 2.24
C PRO A 237 -12.92 -8.62 0.88
N VAL A 238 -13.09 -7.48 0.21
CA VAL A 238 -12.47 -7.18 -1.08
C VAL A 238 -11.28 -6.25 -0.83
N PRO A 239 -10.06 -6.66 -1.21
CA PRO A 239 -8.88 -5.83 -1.01
C PRO A 239 -8.94 -4.55 -1.84
N PRO A 240 -8.29 -3.47 -1.38
CA PRO A 240 -8.23 -2.20 -2.08
C PRO A 240 -7.70 -2.33 -3.52
N ILE A 241 -8.01 -1.35 -4.35
CA ILE A 241 -7.59 -1.32 -5.77
C ILE A 241 -6.06 -1.35 -5.89
N THR A 242 -5.33 -0.69 -4.98
CA THR A 242 -3.86 -0.66 -4.98
C THR A 242 -3.20 -2.03 -4.77
N VAL A 243 -3.88 -2.97 -4.13
CA VAL A 243 -3.40 -4.36 -3.95
C VAL A 243 -3.52 -5.17 -5.24
N ARG A 244 -4.45 -4.79 -6.13
CA ARG A 244 -4.77 -5.44 -7.40
C ARG A 244 -4.88 -4.43 -8.54
N PRO A 245 -3.77 -3.75 -8.88
CA PRO A 245 -3.79 -2.66 -9.85
C PRO A 245 -4.21 -3.13 -11.24
N SER A 246 -4.91 -2.27 -11.95
CA SER A 246 -5.23 -2.41 -13.37
C SER A 246 -4.30 -1.48 -14.16
N ILE A 247 -3.62 -2.01 -15.16
CA ILE A 247 -2.66 -1.27 -15.98
C ILE A 247 -3.24 -1.12 -17.39
N THR A 248 -3.23 0.08 -17.91
CA THR A 248 -3.58 0.35 -19.31
C THR A 248 -2.38 0.05 -20.20
N LEU A 249 -2.56 -0.83 -21.17
CA LEU A 249 -1.56 -1.18 -22.17
C LEU A 249 -1.47 -0.10 -23.26
N GLU A 250 -0.40 -0.08 -24.04
CA GLU A 250 -0.23 0.83 -25.18
C GLU A 250 -1.32 0.66 -26.25
N SER A 251 -1.94 -0.53 -26.32
CA SER A 251 -3.09 -0.82 -27.19
C SER A 251 -4.40 -0.16 -26.74
N GLY A 252 -4.44 0.44 -25.55
CA GLY A 252 -5.66 0.95 -24.92
C GLY A 252 -6.41 -0.08 -24.06
N ASP A 253 -6.07 -1.37 -24.18
CA ASP A 253 -6.66 -2.43 -23.36
C ASP A 253 -6.16 -2.34 -21.92
N ARG A 254 -7.00 -2.75 -20.97
CA ARG A 254 -6.61 -2.84 -19.56
C ARG A 254 -6.21 -4.27 -19.18
N SER A 255 -5.04 -4.40 -18.59
CA SER A 255 -4.58 -5.64 -17.98
C SER A 255 -4.93 -5.64 -16.50
N GLU A 256 -5.77 -6.58 -16.09
CA GLU A 256 -6.23 -6.72 -14.72
C GLU A 256 -5.43 -7.78 -13.96
N ASP A 257 -5.37 -7.61 -12.65
CA ASP A 257 -4.70 -8.53 -11.74
C ASP A 257 -5.44 -9.86 -11.59
N ASP A 258 -4.71 -10.95 -11.32
CA ASP A 258 -5.27 -12.28 -11.11
C ASP A 258 -6.33 -12.32 -9.98
N LEU A 259 -6.16 -11.51 -8.92
CA LEU A 259 -7.16 -11.39 -7.86
C LEU A 259 -8.47 -10.76 -8.36
N THR A 260 -8.39 -9.79 -9.25
CA THR A 260 -9.58 -9.17 -9.84
C THR A 260 -10.35 -10.19 -10.66
N HIS A 261 -9.67 -10.98 -11.49
CA HIS A 261 -10.31 -12.07 -12.24
C HIS A 261 -11.03 -13.07 -11.33
N LYS A 262 -10.40 -13.46 -10.21
CA LYS A 262 -11.03 -14.37 -9.25
C LYS A 262 -12.24 -13.75 -8.54
N LEU A 263 -12.19 -12.46 -8.22
CA LEU A 263 -13.32 -11.75 -7.63
C LEU A 263 -14.49 -11.60 -8.62
N VAL A 264 -14.19 -11.39 -9.91
CA VAL A 264 -15.21 -11.43 -10.99
C VAL A 264 -15.92 -12.78 -11.02
N ASP A 265 -15.16 -13.90 -10.94
CA ASP A 265 -15.74 -15.24 -10.90
C ASP A 265 -16.67 -15.42 -9.68
N VAL A 266 -16.21 -15.00 -8.50
CA VAL A 266 -17.02 -15.07 -7.25
C VAL A 266 -18.32 -14.27 -7.41
N LEU A 267 -18.24 -13.04 -7.92
CA LEU A 267 -19.43 -12.20 -8.11
C LEU A 267 -20.42 -12.80 -9.09
N ARG A 268 -19.96 -13.29 -10.24
CA ARG A 268 -20.82 -13.91 -11.26
C ARG A 268 -21.56 -15.13 -10.73
N ILE A 269 -20.86 -16.01 -9.99
CA ILE A 269 -21.51 -17.18 -9.41
C ILE A 269 -22.44 -16.79 -8.27
N ASN A 270 -22.06 -15.82 -7.44
CA ASN A 270 -22.90 -15.31 -6.36
C ASN A 270 -24.20 -14.71 -6.89
N GLN A 271 -24.12 -13.95 -8.01
CA GLN A 271 -25.29 -13.39 -8.69
C GLN A 271 -26.17 -14.50 -9.27
N ARG A 272 -25.61 -15.47 -10.00
CA ARG A 272 -26.35 -16.61 -10.53
C ARG A 272 -27.04 -17.41 -9.43
N LEU A 273 -26.36 -17.60 -8.30
CA LEU A 273 -26.92 -18.30 -7.14
C LEU A 273 -28.14 -17.55 -6.59
N ARG A 274 -28.06 -16.23 -6.48
CA ARG A 274 -29.19 -15.36 -6.08
C ARG A 274 -30.36 -15.50 -7.04
N GLU A 275 -30.13 -15.34 -8.35
CA GLU A 275 -31.15 -15.43 -9.40
C GLU A 275 -31.84 -16.79 -9.38
N ASN A 276 -31.11 -17.91 -9.27
CA ASN A 276 -31.68 -19.24 -9.23
C ASN A 276 -32.47 -19.51 -7.94
N ARG A 277 -31.99 -18.99 -6.79
CA ARG A 277 -32.72 -19.10 -5.53
C ARG A 277 -34.04 -18.31 -5.58
N ASP A 278 -33.99 -17.07 -6.08
CA ASP A 278 -35.16 -16.16 -6.16
C ASP A 278 -36.17 -16.64 -7.19
N SER A 279 -35.74 -17.32 -8.25
CA SER A 279 -36.63 -17.97 -9.25
C SER A 279 -37.18 -19.32 -8.81
N GLY A 280 -36.82 -19.83 -7.62
CA GLY A 280 -37.30 -21.12 -7.12
C GLY A 280 -36.75 -22.33 -7.88
N ALA A 281 -35.50 -22.26 -8.35
CA ALA A 281 -34.86 -23.36 -9.06
C ALA A 281 -34.76 -24.64 -8.19
N PRO A 282 -34.68 -25.84 -8.80
CA PRO A 282 -34.49 -27.08 -8.07
C PRO A 282 -33.27 -27.02 -7.13
N GLN A 283 -33.41 -27.63 -5.94
CA GLN A 283 -32.40 -27.60 -4.90
C GLN A 283 -31.04 -28.11 -5.39
N LEU A 284 -31.03 -29.12 -6.26
CA LEU A 284 -29.80 -29.67 -6.84
C LEU A 284 -28.99 -28.60 -7.57
N ILE A 285 -29.63 -27.74 -8.35
CA ILE A 285 -28.97 -26.65 -9.10
C ILE A 285 -28.40 -25.60 -8.13
N VAL A 286 -29.15 -25.30 -7.06
CA VAL A 286 -28.69 -24.36 -6.02
C VAL A 286 -27.48 -24.94 -5.28
N GLU A 287 -27.47 -26.23 -4.97
CA GLU A 287 -26.34 -26.92 -4.33
C GLU A 287 -25.11 -26.95 -5.23
N ASP A 288 -25.25 -27.24 -6.53
CA ASP A 288 -24.15 -27.22 -7.49
C ASP A 288 -23.53 -25.82 -7.63
N LEU A 289 -24.35 -24.78 -7.71
CA LEU A 289 -23.87 -23.39 -7.73
C LEU A 289 -23.20 -22.99 -6.41
N TRP A 290 -23.68 -23.51 -5.29
CA TRP A 290 -23.06 -23.27 -3.99
C TRP A 290 -21.71 -23.96 -3.87
N GLU A 291 -21.55 -25.18 -4.35
CA GLU A 291 -20.26 -25.85 -4.46
C GLU A 291 -19.29 -25.10 -5.38
N LEU A 292 -19.78 -24.56 -6.50
CA LEU A 292 -18.98 -23.74 -7.38
C LEU A 292 -18.55 -22.41 -6.73
N LEU A 293 -19.43 -21.78 -5.94
CA LEU A 293 -19.08 -20.61 -5.13
C LEU A 293 -18.01 -20.95 -4.10
N GLN A 294 -18.15 -22.08 -3.41
CA GLN A 294 -17.15 -22.60 -2.48
C GLN A 294 -15.80 -22.82 -3.19
N TYR A 295 -15.78 -23.39 -4.38
CA TYR A 295 -14.58 -23.58 -5.19
C TYR A 295 -13.91 -22.25 -5.52
N HIS A 296 -14.66 -21.25 -6.02
CA HIS A 296 -14.09 -19.95 -6.36
C HIS A 296 -13.54 -19.20 -5.14
N CYS A 297 -14.22 -19.24 -4.00
CA CYS A 297 -13.71 -18.68 -2.75
C CYS A 297 -12.46 -19.42 -2.26
N THR A 298 -12.44 -20.74 -2.34
CA THR A 298 -11.27 -21.54 -1.94
C THR A 298 -10.06 -21.22 -2.78
N THR A 299 -10.21 -21.18 -4.12
CA THR A 299 -9.11 -20.86 -5.05
C THR A 299 -8.70 -19.39 -5.00
N TYR A 300 -9.56 -18.49 -4.54
CA TYR A 300 -9.21 -17.09 -4.26
C TYR A 300 -8.22 -16.97 -3.10
N PHE A 301 -8.41 -17.74 -2.03
CA PHE A 301 -7.49 -17.75 -0.89
C PHE A 301 -6.23 -18.58 -1.18
N ASP A 302 -6.39 -19.81 -1.67
CA ASP A 302 -5.27 -20.71 -1.96
C ASP A 302 -5.53 -21.54 -3.23
N ASN A 303 -4.84 -21.18 -4.32
CA ASN A 303 -4.96 -21.87 -5.61
C ASN A 303 -4.09 -23.15 -5.71
N GLN A 304 -3.38 -23.51 -4.64
CA GLN A 304 -2.54 -24.73 -4.57
C GLN A 304 -3.10 -25.75 -3.58
N THR A 305 -4.37 -25.64 -3.23
CA THR A 305 -5.03 -26.59 -2.33
C THR A 305 -5.09 -27.97 -2.96
N SER A 306 -4.65 -29.00 -2.20
CA SER A 306 -4.68 -30.39 -2.65
C SER A 306 -6.14 -30.88 -2.79
N GLY A 307 -6.42 -31.62 -3.88
CA GLY A 307 -7.74 -32.20 -4.15
C GLY A 307 -8.67 -31.29 -4.96
N ILE A 308 -8.22 -30.10 -5.37
CA ILE A 308 -8.96 -29.21 -6.27
C ILE A 308 -8.08 -28.86 -7.47
N PRO A 309 -8.64 -28.81 -8.70
CA PRO A 309 -7.91 -28.30 -9.86
C PRO A 309 -7.63 -26.81 -9.68
N PRO A 310 -6.38 -26.36 -9.92
CA PRO A 310 -6.05 -24.95 -9.79
C PRO A 310 -6.74 -24.10 -10.87
N ALA A 311 -7.23 -22.93 -10.48
CA ALA A 311 -7.74 -21.95 -11.41
C ALA A 311 -6.59 -21.42 -12.30
N ARG A 312 -6.84 -21.33 -13.61
CA ARG A 312 -5.87 -20.94 -14.62
C ARG A 312 -6.32 -19.73 -15.42
N HIS A 313 -5.36 -18.92 -15.83
CA HIS A 313 -5.56 -17.87 -16.80
C HIS A 313 -5.81 -18.47 -18.21
N ARG A 314 -6.32 -17.68 -19.16
CA ARG A 314 -6.54 -18.11 -20.56
C ARG A 314 -5.25 -18.66 -21.22
N SER A 315 -4.08 -18.17 -20.81
CA SER A 315 -2.77 -18.66 -21.24
C SER A 315 -2.35 -20.00 -20.63
N GLY A 316 -3.18 -20.63 -19.79
CA GLY A 316 -2.87 -21.90 -19.14
C GLY A 316 -2.04 -21.80 -17.85
N ARG A 317 -1.44 -20.63 -17.53
CA ARG A 317 -0.71 -20.46 -16.27
C ARG A 317 -1.66 -20.46 -15.06
N PRO A 318 -1.26 -21.04 -13.91
CA PRO A 318 -2.08 -20.97 -12.69
C PRO A 318 -2.13 -19.52 -12.19
N LEU A 319 -3.30 -19.10 -11.71
CA LEU A 319 -3.51 -17.77 -11.14
C LEU A 319 -2.78 -17.65 -9.80
N LYS A 320 -2.15 -16.49 -9.58
CA LYS A 320 -1.44 -16.14 -8.34
C LYS A 320 -2.39 -15.45 -7.38
N THR A 321 -2.92 -16.21 -6.42
CA THR A 321 -3.91 -15.72 -5.44
C THR A 321 -3.28 -15.36 -4.10
N LEU A 322 -4.07 -15.07 -3.06
CA LEU A 322 -3.57 -14.50 -1.81
C LEU A 322 -2.45 -15.31 -1.16
N SER A 323 -2.64 -16.63 -0.98
CA SER A 323 -1.60 -17.48 -0.39
C SER A 323 -0.32 -17.49 -1.20
N GLN A 324 -0.40 -17.55 -2.53
CA GLN A 324 0.75 -17.56 -3.43
C GLN A 324 1.50 -16.21 -3.42
N ARG A 325 0.82 -15.10 -3.10
CA ARG A 325 1.47 -13.80 -2.92
C ARG A 325 2.31 -13.70 -1.65
N LEU A 326 1.97 -14.48 -0.63
CA LEU A 326 2.65 -14.48 0.68
C LEU A 326 3.71 -15.58 0.77
N LYS A 327 3.38 -16.79 0.26
CA LYS A 327 4.21 -18.00 0.35
C LYS A 327 5.32 -18.05 -0.70
N GLY A 328 6.37 -18.81 -0.41
CA GLY A 328 7.40 -19.22 -1.36
C GLY A 328 8.52 -18.20 -1.59
N LYS A 329 9.39 -18.50 -2.55
CA LYS A 329 10.60 -17.71 -2.88
C LYS A 329 10.25 -16.32 -3.39
N GLU A 330 9.19 -16.21 -4.17
CA GLU A 330 8.71 -14.96 -4.79
C GLU A 330 7.59 -14.30 -3.97
N GLY A 331 7.27 -14.86 -2.81
CA GLY A 331 6.26 -14.33 -1.91
C GLY A 331 6.73 -13.07 -1.18
N ARG A 332 5.78 -12.33 -0.62
CA ARG A 332 6.01 -11.04 0.02
C ARG A 332 7.02 -11.10 1.16
N PHE A 333 6.98 -12.17 1.95
CA PHE A 333 7.90 -12.32 3.08
C PHE A 333 9.35 -12.47 2.65
N ARG A 334 9.66 -13.34 1.68
CA ARG A 334 11.04 -13.61 1.28
C ARG A 334 11.60 -12.60 0.29
N SER A 335 10.81 -12.12 -0.67
CA SER A 335 11.31 -11.26 -1.76
C SER A 335 11.12 -9.76 -1.52
N ASN A 336 10.30 -9.34 -0.56
CA ASN A 336 10.04 -7.93 -0.31
C ASN A 336 10.26 -7.47 1.14
N LEU A 337 10.24 -8.38 2.12
CA LEU A 337 10.45 -8.05 3.54
C LEU A 337 11.82 -8.52 4.04
N SER A 338 12.14 -9.81 3.94
CA SER A 338 13.44 -10.34 4.36
C SER A 338 14.57 -9.88 3.44
N GLY A 339 14.32 -9.78 2.15
CA GLY A 339 15.22 -9.22 1.16
C GLY A 339 14.41 -8.35 0.18
N LYS A 340 14.92 -7.19 -0.17
CA LYS A 340 14.29 -6.29 -1.14
C LYS A 340 15.35 -5.67 -2.05
N ARG A 341 14.91 -5.22 -3.22
CA ARG A 341 15.77 -4.43 -4.10
C ARG A 341 15.92 -3.04 -3.51
N VAL A 342 17.15 -2.57 -3.46
CA VAL A 342 17.48 -1.27 -2.89
C VAL A 342 18.03 -0.35 -3.98
N ASN A 343 17.88 0.96 -3.77
CA ASN A 343 18.47 1.99 -4.62
C ASN A 343 19.94 2.24 -4.22
N PHE A 344 20.61 3.08 -4.95
CA PHE A 344 22.02 3.47 -4.73
C PHE A 344 23.00 2.28 -4.76
N CYS A 345 22.73 1.30 -5.62
CA CYS A 345 23.58 0.13 -5.83
C CYS A 345 23.91 0.01 -7.32
N ALA A 346 25.10 -0.50 -7.59
CA ALA A 346 25.51 -0.83 -8.94
C ALA A 346 26.11 -2.24 -8.99
N ARG A 347 26.09 -2.84 -10.16
CA ARG A 347 26.71 -4.12 -10.44
C ARG A 347 27.34 -4.11 -11.82
N THR A 348 28.58 -4.55 -11.90
CA THR A 348 29.28 -4.70 -13.18
C THR A 348 30.20 -5.92 -13.14
N VAL A 349 30.77 -6.26 -14.28
CA VAL A 349 31.77 -7.30 -14.40
C VAL A 349 33.07 -6.78 -13.77
N ILE A 350 33.73 -7.62 -12.97
CA ILE A 350 35.05 -7.33 -12.45
C ILE A 350 36.12 -7.80 -13.44
N SER A 351 37.15 -6.99 -13.59
CA SER A 351 38.32 -7.28 -14.43
C SER A 351 39.59 -7.06 -13.61
N PRO A 352 40.63 -7.87 -13.75
CA PRO A 352 41.89 -7.65 -13.03
C PRO A 352 42.61 -6.42 -13.58
N ASP A 353 43.24 -5.66 -12.69
CA ASP A 353 44.12 -4.54 -13.02
C ASP A 353 45.38 -4.62 -12.17
N PRO A 354 46.58 -4.82 -12.78
CA PRO A 354 47.81 -4.95 -12.05
C PRO A 354 48.29 -3.64 -11.38
N ASN A 355 47.73 -2.48 -11.75
CA ASN A 355 48.09 -1.18 -11.20
C ASN A 355 47.37 -0.84 -9.90
N LEU A 356 46.36 -1.63 -9.53
CA LEU A 356 45.62 -1.44 -8.28
C LEU A 356 46.29 -2.15 -7.10
N GLY A 357 46.34 -1.50 -5.97
CA GLY A 357 46.76 -2.12 -4.72
C GLY A 357 45.77 -3.17 -4.20
N ILE A 358 46.23 -4.04 -3.29
CA ILE A 358 45.41 -5.13 -2.74
C ILE A 358 44.14 -4.63 -2.03
N ASN A 359 44.18 -3.43 -1.49
CA ASN A 359 43.10 -2.76 -0.74
C ASN A 359 42.33 -1.74 -1.62
N GLU A 360 42.57 -1.71 -2.92
CA GLU A 360 41.95 -0.77 -3.84
C GLU A 360 40.95 -1.45 -4.77
N VAL A 361 39.89 -0.74 -5.13
CA VAL A 361 38.87 -1.17 -6.09
C VAL A 361 38.62 -0.07 -7.10
N GLY A 362 38.75 -0.40 -8.38
CA GLY A 362 38.39 0.50 -9.49
C GLY A 362 36.88 0.53 -9.69
N VAL A 363 36.30 1.73 -9.65
CA VAL A 363 34.87 1.93 -9.92
C VAL A 363 34.69 2.68 -11.24
N PRO A 364 33.81 2.23 -12.16
CA PRO A 364 33.52 2.95 -13.40
C PRO A 364 33.01 4.38 -13.13
N VAL A 365 33.57 5.36 -13.83
CA VAL A 365 33.20 6.78 -13.66
C VAL A 365 31.69 7.01 -13.87
N LYS A 366 31.08 6.32 -14.86
CA LYS A 366 29.63 6.40 -15.08
C LYS A 366 28.83 6.00 -13.84
N THR A 367 29.20 4.90 -13.19
CA THR A 367 28.56 4.45 -11.95
C THR A 367 28.73 5.47 -10.83
N ALA A 368 29.94 6.05 -10.68
CA ALA A 368 30.22 7.06 -9.68
C ALA A 368 29.43 8.36 -9.88
N LYS A 369 29.12 8.72 -11.14
CA LYS A 369 28.28 9.89 -11.46
C LYS A 369 26.80 9.65 -11.18
N GLU A 370 26.29 8.45 -11.42
CA GLU A 370 24.88 8.12 -11.24
C GLU A 370 24.51 7.91 -9.76
N LEU A 371 25.40 7.30 -8.98
CA LEU A 371 25.15 7.05 -7.57
C LEU A 371 25.39 8.30 -6.74
N THR A 372 24.33 8.81 -6.12
CA THR A 372 24.35 10.03 -5.33
C THR A 372 24.16 9.75 -3.84
N VAL A 373 24.84 10.55 -3.01
CA VAL A 373 24.72 10.54 -1.55
C VAL A 373 24.27 11.92 -1.09
N PRO A 374 23.23 12.04 -0.22
CA PRO A 374 22.81 13.32 0.31
C PRO A 374 23.85 13.86 1.30
N ILE A 375 24.37 15.04 1.06
CA ILE A 375 25.30 15.76 1.93
C ILE A 375 24.57 17.00 2.46
N ARG A 376 24.53 17.16 3.78
CA ARG A 376 23.96 18.35 4.41
C ARG A 376 24.94 19.51 4.31
N ALA A 377 24.48 20.64 3.79
CA ALA A 377 25.26 21.86 3.76
C ALA A 377 25.44 22.44 5.18
N THR A 378 26.67 22.76 5.51
CA THR A 378 27.08 23.39 6.77
C THR A 378 28.07 24.52 6.46
N SER A 379 28.30 25.44 7.41
CA SER A 379 29.30 26.50 7.24
C SER A 379 30.70 25.98 6.90
N ARG A 380 31.06 24.79 7.41
CA ARG A 380 32.40 24.19 7.20
C ARG A 380 32.59 23.63 5.78
N ASN A 381 31.58 23.07 5.16
CA ASN A 381 31.68 22.41 3.85
C ASN A 381 31.08 23.26 2.70
N ARG A 382 30.61 24.47 3.02
CA ARG A 382 29.94 25.36 2.06
C ARG A 382 30.78 25.62 0.81
N GLU A 383 32.03 25.99 0.97
CA GLU A 383 32.90 26.30 -0.15
C GLU A 383 33.23 25.07 -1.00
N GLN A 384 33.47 23.95 -0.37
CA GLN A 384 33.66 22.68 -1.08
C GLN A 384 32.43 22.28 -1.90
N LEU A 385 31.24 22.39 -1.30
CA LEU A 385 29.98 22.09 -1.99
C LEU A 385 29.71 23.07 -3.14
N ARG A 386 30.05 24.36 -2.97
CA ARG A 386 29.94 25.35 -4.03
C ARG A 386 30.80 24.98 -5.24
N GLN A 387 32.06 24.60 -5.03
CA GLN A 387 32.92 24.12 -6.11
C GLN A 387 32.38 22.86 -6.79
N MET A 388 31.79 21.92 -6.01
CA MET A 388 31.18 20.73 -6.57
C MET A 388 29.93 21.07 -7.40
N ILE A 389 29.13 22.08 -7.01
CA ILE A 389 27.99 22.57 -7.77
C ILE A 389 28.46 23.17 -9.10
N LEU A 390 29.51 24.00 -9.08
CA LEU A 390 30.08 24.60 -10.28
C LEU A 390 30.61 23.59 -11.30
N ARG A 391 31.13 22.45 -10.82
CA ARG A 391 31.54 21.31 -11.67
C ARG A 391 30.35 20.64 -12.34
N GLY A 392 29.16 20.69 -11.70
CA GLY A 392 27.95 20.06 -12.19
C GLY A 392 27.93 18.54 -12.11
N PRO A 393 26.99 17.89 -12.81
CA PRO A 393 26.81 16.44 -12.76
C PRO A 393 27.82 15.66 -13.63
N ASP A 394 28.43 16.32 -14.62
CA ASP A 394 29.24 15.66 -15.65
C ASP A 394 30.67 15.36 -15.20
N VAL A 395 31.12 16.03 -14.17
CA VAL A 395 32.48 15.85 -13.62
C VAL A 395 32.40 15.28 -12.21
N HIS A 396 33.06 14.15 -11.96
CA HIS A 396 33.17 13.58 -10.62
C HIS A 396 34.42 14.14 -9.90
N PRO A 397 34.35 14.56 -8.62
CA PRO A 397 33.16 14.71 -7.77
C PRO A 397 32.33 15.95 -8.10
N GLY A 398 31.05 15.76 -8.34
CA GLY A 398 30.09 16.81 -8.70
C GLY A 398 28.76 16.69 -7.95
N VAL A 399 27.78 17.46 -8.36
CA VAL A 399 26.44 17.49 -7.75
C VAL A 399 25.36 17.28 -8.81
N ASN A 400 24.48 16.31 -8.59
CA ASN A 400 23.36 16.03 -9.49
C ASN A 400 22.09 16.81 -9.12
N TYR A 401 21.86 16.97 -7.81
CA TYR A 401 20.64 17.61 -7.28
C TYR A 401 20.95 18.48 -6.08
N ILE A 402 20.20 19.55 -5.93
CA ILE A 402 20.11 20.33 -4.71
C ILE A 402 18.75 20.06 -4.07
N ILE A 403 18.74 19.80 -2.78
CA ILE A 403 17.51 19.61 -1.99
C ILE A 403 17.34 20.86 -1.13
N ARG A 404 16.28 21.60 -1.37
CA ARG A 404 15.93 22.80 -0.61
C ARG A 404 15.37 22.44 0.78
N GLY A 405 15.21 23.43 1.64
CA GLY A 405 14.63 23.27 2.97
C GLY A 405 13.17 22.77 2.95
N ASP A 406 12.41 23.10 1.92
CA ASP A 406 11.06 22.63 1.62
C ASP A 406 11.02 21.19 1.03
N ARG A 407 12.17 20.52 0.95
CA ARG A 407 12.38 19.18 0.35
C ARG A 407 12.22 19.10 -1.16
N PHE A 408 12.05 20.23 -1.83
CA PHE A 408 12.03 20.26 -3.28
C PHE A 408 13.40 19.92 -3.86
N ARG A 409 13.45 19.06 -4.90
CA ARG A 409 14.69 18.65 -5.57
C ARG A 409 14.85 19.42 -6.87
N VAL A 410 15.94 20.15 -6.97
CA VAL A 410 16.33 20.84 -8.21
C VAL A 410 17.47 20.07 -8.85
N ARG A 411 17.30 19.69 -10.11
CA ARG A 411 18.38 19.08 -10.90
C ARG A 411 19.36 20.16 -11.31
N ILE A 412 20.65 19.89 -11.15
CA ILE A 412 21.69 20.78 -11.61
C ILE A 412 21.85 20.63 -13.12
N THR A 413 21.73 21.74 -13.81
CA THR A 413 22.03 21.92 -15.24
C THR A 413 22.96 23.11 -15.37
N ASP A 414 23.52 23.38 -16.54
CA ASP A 414 24.38 24.53 -16.74
C ASP A 414 23.68 25.86 -16.40
N ARG A 415 22.37 25.92 -16.60
CA ARG A 415 21.58 27.09 -16.19
C ARG A 415 21.40 27.20 -14.67
N THR A 416 21.03 26.11 -14.01
CA THR A 416 20.67 26.13 -12.58
C THR A 416 21.89 26.27 -11.65
N LYS A 417 23.07 25.81 -12.04
CA LYS A 417 24.26 25.90 -11.18
C LYS A 417 24.65 27.36 -10.90
N TYR A 418 24.41 28.28 -11.82
CA TYR A 418 24.70 29.70 -11.64
C TYR A 418 23.67 30.43 -10.79
N ILE A 419 22.41 30.03 -10.87
CA ILE A 419 21.37 30.53 -9.96
C ILE A 419 21.79 30.28 -8.49
N TRP A 420 22.32 29.10 -8.22
CA TRP A 420 22.78 28.74 -6.87
C TRP A 420 24.11 29.36 -6.47
N ALA A 421 24.94 29.78 -7.43
CA ALA A 421 26.16 30.55 -7.17
C ALA A 421 25.86 31.99 -6.77
N GLY A 422 24.72 32.53 -7.20
CA GLY A 422 24.25 33.89 -6.98
C GLY A 422 24.96 34.92 -7.88
N PHE A 423 24.39 36.10 -7.94
CA PHE A 423 24.96 37.25 -8.64
C PHE A 423 25.29 38.35 -7.64
N ARG A 424 26.28 39.12 -7.95
CA ARG A 424 26.69 40.28 -7.15
C ARG A 424 26.77 41.51 -8.05
N CYS A 425 26.17 42.61 -7.64
CA CYS A 425 26.33 43.88 -8.30
C CYS A 425 27.79 44.32 -8.23
N LEU A 426 28.35 44.74 -9.36
CA LEU A 426 29.72 45.24 -9.46
C LEU A 426 29.86 46.70 -9.06
N ASN A 427 28.75 47.42 -8.94
CA ASN A 427 28.78 48.82 -8.52
C ASN A 427 29.10 48.92 -7.02
N PRO A 428 30.24 49.52 -6.63
CA PRO A 428 30.65 49.61 -5.25
C PRO A 428 29.72 50.45 -4.37
N ASP A 429 28.96 51.37 -4.99
CA ASP A 429 28.01 52.24 -4.28
C ASP A 429 26.64 51.61 -4.09
N CYS A 430 26.43 50.39 -4.57
CA CYS A 430 25.17 49.67 -4.44
C CYS A 430 25.14 48.81 -3.20
N HIS A 431 24.13 48.97 -2.38
CA HIS A 431 23.95 48.17 -1.18
C HIS A 431 23.73 46.67 -1.44
N CYS A 432 23.20 46.29 -2.60
CA CYS A 432 22.99 44.88 -2.96
C CYS A 432 24.31 44.11 -3.20
N GLY A 433 25.44 44.81 -3.30
CA GLY A 433 26.77 44.21 -3.43
C GLY A 433 27.48 43.98 -2.08
N SER A 434 26.85 44.30 -0.95
CA SER A 434 27.43 44.11 0.39
C SER A 434 27.59 42.63 0.73
N GLU A 435 28.48 42.29 1.70
CA GLU A 435 28.63 40.91 2.18
C GLU A 435 27.37 40.40 2.88
N GLU A 436 26.55 41.31 3.39
CA GLU A 436 25.29 40.99 4.08
C GLU A 436 24.15 40.67 3.11
N GLU A 437 24.13 41.32 1.91
CA GLU A 437 23.15 41.04 0.87
C GLU A 437 23.83 40.81 -0.50
N PRO A 438 24.38 39.62 -0.74
CA PRO A 438 25.19 39.34 -1.93
C PRO A 438 24.38 39.15 -3.23
N TYR A 439 23.06 39.34 -3.22
CA TYR A 439 22.19 38.88 -4.31
C TYR A 439 21.34 40.00 -4.96
N MET A 440 21.87 41.17 -5.15
CA MET A 440 21.21 42.25 -5.95
C MET A 440 19.71 42.45 -5.61
N GLY A 441 19.33 42.40 -4.35
CA GLY A 441 17.93 42.51 -3.93
C GLY A 441 17.03 41.32 -4.34
N TYR A 442 17.59 40.32 -4.96
CA TYR A 442 16.88 39.08 -5.24
C TYR A 442 16.69 38.22 -3.99
N ARG A 443 15.49 37.79 -3.79
CA ARG A 443 15.15 36.89 -2.67
C ARG A 443 15.16 35.44 -3.14
N PRO A 444 16.21 34.67 -2.80
CA PRO A 444 16.35 33.29 -3.27
C PRO A 444 15.28 32.37 -2.70
N ASP A 445 14.62 32.77 -1.61
CA ASP A 445 13.47 32.10 -1.04
C ASP A 445 12.22 32.21 -1.93
N LEU A 446 12.12 33.27 -2.71
CA LEU A 446 11.00 33.48 -3.64
C LEU A 446 11.20 32.81 -5.00
N ASN A 447 12.39 32.41 -5.37
CA ASN A 447 12.77 31.65 -6.59
C ASN A 447 11.75 31.59 -7.77
N GLU A 448 10.65 32.27 -7.58
CA GLU A 448 9.52 32.35 -8.50
C GLU A 448 9.76 33.42 -9.54
N VAL A 449 10.64 34.38 -9.24
CA VAL A 449 10.82 35.58 -10.03
C VAL A 449 11.86 35.39 -11.13
N LEU A 450 12.95 34.69 -10.87
CA LEU A 450 14.07 34.57 -11.76
C LEU A 450 14.70 33.19 -11.84
N PRO A 451 13.99 32.15 -12.24
CA PRO A 451 14.63 30.84 -12.33
C PRO A 451 15.70 30.81 -13.40
N ALA A 452 15.37 30.85 -14.63
CA ALA A 452 16.28 30.75 -15.76
C ALA A 452 16.68 32.08 -16.40
N PRO A 453 15.85 33.13 -16.33
CA PRO A 453 16.16 34.37 -17.07
C PRO A 453 17.45 35.09 -16.64
N ASN A 454 17.94 34.83 -15.43
CA ASN A 454 19.21 35.38 -14.95
C ASN A 454 20.42 35.00 -15.80
N PHE A 455 20.28 34.00 -16.66
CA PHE A 455 21.33 33.57 -17.60
C PHE A 455 21.11 34.03 -19.01
N LEU A 456 20.00 34.72 -19.26
CA LEU A 456 19.70 35.24 -20.58
C LEU A 456 20.20 36.70 -20.68
N PRO A 457 21.11 37.02 -21.59
CA PRO A 457 21.44 38.39 -21.87
C PRO A 457 20.17 39.15 -22.32
N GLY A 458 20.04 40.39 -21.91
CA GLY A 458 18.86 41.20 -22.24
C GLY A 458 17.66 41.03 -21.31
N LEU A 459 17.82 40.31 -20.21
CA LEU A 459 16.80 40.25 -19.17
C LEU A 459 16.49 41.64 -18.62
N VAL A 460 15.23 42.04 -18.69
CA VAL A 460 14.74 43.30 -18.13
C VAL A 460 13.86 42.99 -16.91
N LEU A 461 14.19 43.64 -15.80
CA LEU A 461 13.39 43.60 -14.59
C LEU A 461 12.54 44.84 -14.48
N LYS A 462 11.30 44.69 -14.07
CA LYS A 462 10.41 45.79 -13.75
C LYS A 462 9.95 45.72 -12.31
N GLU A 463 9.86 46.87 -11.67
CA GLU A 463 9.29 47.00 -10.35
C GLU A 463 7.77 46.97 -10.45
N GLN A 464 7.14 46.16 -9.63
CA GLN A 464 5.70 46.12 -9.45
C GLN A 464 5.38 46.32 -7.97
N MET A 465 4.35 47.10 -7.69
CA MET A 465 3.87 47.27 -6.32
C MET A 465 2.87 46.18 -6.01
N ARG A 466 3.23 45.28 -5.11
CA ARG A 466 2.34 44.24 -4.62
C ARG A 466 1.84 44.55 -3.23
N ARG A 467 0.58 44.29 -3.00
CA ARG A 467 -0.04 44.46 -1.68
C ARG A 467 0.27 43.23 -0.82
N ASP A 468 0.90 43.46 0.34
CA ASP A 468 1.16 42.40 1.30
C ASP A 468 -0.18 41.93 1.90
N PRO A 469 -0.52 40.64 1.78
CA PRO A 469 -1.77 40.10 2.30
C PRO A 469 -1.89 40.12 3.84
N MET A 470 -0.78 40.32 4.55
CA MET A 470 -0.75 40.33 6.01
C MET A 470 -0.81 41.75 6.59
N THR A 471 -0.18 42.72 5.94
CA THR A 471 -0.06 44.10 6.44
C THR A 471 -0.88 45.09 5.63
N ASP A 472 -1.44 44.71 4.48
CA ASP A 472 -2.14 45.55 3.51
C ASP A 472 -1.27 46.71 2.94
N GLU A 473 0.06 46.70 3.18
CA GLU A 473 0.99 47.67 2.68
C GLU A 473 1.41 47.31 1.24
N LEU A 474 1.71 48.35 0.45
CA LEU A 474 2.25 48.20 -0.89
C LEU A 474 3.77 48.05 -0.80
N LEU A 475 4.27 46.88 -1.13
CA LEU A 475 5.69 46.57 -1.15
C LEU A 475 6.18 46.48 -2.62
N PRO A 476 7.40 46.96 -2.92
CA PRO A 476 7.99 46.79 -4.24
C PRO A 476 8.37 45.32 -4.47
N GLU A 477 7.92 44.74 -5.54
CA GLU A 477 8.27 43.41 -6.01
C GLU A 477 8.89 43.49 -7.40
N TRP A 478 10.03 42.87 -7.57
CA TRP A 478 10.73 42.82 -8.86
C TRP A 478 10.26 41.61 -9.66
N SER A 479 9.83 41.83 -10.89
CA SER A 479 9.41 40.79 -11.81
C SER A 479 10.10 40.93 -13.15
N VAL A 480 10.18 39.85 -13.92
CA VAL A 480 10.71 39.90 -15.29
C VAL A 480 9.70 40.60 -16.19
N ASP A 481 10.16 41.60 -16.92
CA ASP A 481 9.41 42.13 -18.04
C ASP A 481 9.56 41.22 -19.24
N LEU A 482 8.58 40.29 -19.39
CA LEU A 482 8.63 39.29 -20.44
C LEU A 482 8.57 39.91 -21.85
N ASP A 483 7.74 40.93 -22.03
CA ASP A 483 7.55 41.52 -23.35
C ASP A 483 8.83 42.23 -23.81
N ARG A 484 9.42 43.02 -22.93
CA ARG A 484 10.69 43.71 -23.24
C ARG A 484 11.87 42.74 -23.33
N THR A 485 11.91 41.73 -22.50
CA THR A 485 12.93 40.69 -22.60
C THR A 485 12.83 39.91 -23.90
N LEU A 486 11.63 39.56 -24.35
CA LEU A 486 11.40 38.88 -25.61
C LEU A 486 11.72 39.77 -26.82
N SER A 487 11.40 41.06 -26.75
CA SER A 487 11.79 42.04 -27.79
C SER A 487 13.30 42.12 -27.90
N ASN A 488 14.02 42.24 -26.79
CA ASN A 488 15.49 42.24 -26.80
C ASN A 488 16.08 40.95 -27.36
N LEU A 489 15.51 39.81 -27.04
CA LEU A 489 15.96 38.51 -27.56
C LEU A 489 15.69 38.35 -29.07
N ARG A 490 14.65 38.99 -29.58
CA ARG A 490 14.32 39.02 -31.02
C ARG A 490 15.11 40.09 -31.78
N GLY A 491 15.77 41.01 -31.08
CA GLY A 491 16.43 42.15 -31.69
C GLY A 491 15.45 43.20 -32.22
N GLU A 492 14.30 43.32 -31.59
CA GLU A 492 13.23 44.24 -31.93
C GLU A 492 13.12 45.33 -30.86
N GLY A 493 12.96 46.58 -31.25
CA GLY A 493 12.68 47.68 -30.33
C GLY A 493 11.24 47.63 -29.78
N GLU A 494 10.91 48.59 -28.90
CA GLU A 494 9.55 48.72 -28.34
C GLU A 494 8.48 48.90 -29.42
N ASP A 495 8.87 49.42 -30.59
CA ASP A 495 8.00 49.64 -31.76
C ASP A 495 7.88 48.40 -32.67
N GLY A 496 8.48 47.26 -32.31
CA GLY A 496 8.49 46.02 -33.10
C GLY A 496 9.37 46.09 -34.36
N ASN A 497 10.19 47.13 -34.49
CA ASN A 497 11.15 47.26 -35.58
C ASN A 497 12.51 46.69 -35.17
N PRO A 498 13.31 46.16 -36.13
CA PRO A 498 14.65 45.68 -35.82
C PRO A 498 15.50 46.81 -35.24
N LEU A 499 16.24 46.49 -34.17
CA LEU A 499 17.15 47.44 -33.52
C LEU A 499 18.28 47.86 -34.47
N ALA A 500 18.70 49.12 -34.39
CA ALA A 500 19.85 49.61 -35.13
C ALA A 500 21.14 48.94 -34.60
N GLU A 501 22.17 48.79 -35.50
CA GLU A 501 23.43 48.11 -35.13
C GLU A 501 24.21 48.81 -34.01
N ASP A 502 23.97 50.10 -33.80
CA ASP A 502 24.56 50.93 -32.75
C ASP A 502 23.71 51.03 -31.47
N ASP A 503 22.58 50.38 -31.43
CA ASP A 503 21.74 50.33 -30.25
C ASP A 503 22.34 49.38 -29.20
N PRO A 504 22.46 49.81 -27.94
CA PRO A 504 22.99 48.94 -26.87
C PRO A 504 22.20 47.64 -26.70
N ASP A 505 20.90 47.64 -26.97
CA ASP A 505 20.06 46.45 -26.88
C ASP A 505 20.29 45.50 -28.09
N ALA A 506 20.74 45.99 -29.24
CA ALA A 506 21.18 45.14 -30.35
C ALA A 506 22.42 44.32 -30.00
N ALA A 507 23.34 44.88 -29.23
CA ALA A 507 24.51 44.16 -28.73
C ALA A 507 24.12 42.97 -27.86
N ILE A 508 23.04 43.10 -27.06
CA ILE A 508 22.48 42.02 -26.20
C ILE A 508 21.91 40.90 -27.09
N HIS A 509 21.16 41.24 -28.14
CA HIS A 509 20.62 40.27 -29.08
C HIS A 509 21.73 39.50 -29.80
N HIS A 510 22.74 40.19 -30.34
CA HIS A 510 23.86 39.55 -31.02
C HIS A 510 24.63 38.59 -30.09
N ARG A 511 24.86 38.99 -28.86
CA ARG A 511 25.51 38.17 -27.86
C ARG A 511 24.69 36.92 -27.52
N TRP A 512 23.39 37.06 -27.28
CA TRP A 512 22.51 35.92 -26.97
C TRP A 512 22.47 34.94 -28.14
N LYS A 513 22.38 35.41 -29.38
CA LYS A 513 22.43 34.58 -30.58
C LYS A 513 23.75 33.82 -30.66
N TRP A 514 24.84 34.48 -30.39
CA TRP A 514 26.17 33.86 -30.37
C TRP A 514 26.28 32.78 -29.30
N GLU A 515 25.81 33.01 -28.10
CA GLU A 515 25.83 32.06 -27.01
C GLU A 515 24.98 30.82 -27.30
N VAL A 516 23.86 30.97 -28.01
CA VAL A 516 23.01 29.85 -28.45
C VAL A 516 23.70 29.02 -29.55
N GLU A 517 24.40 29.68 -30.47
CA GLU A 517 25.13 29.03 -31.56
C GLU A 517 26.45 28.39 -31.09
N ASN A 518 27.03 28.87 -30.00
CA ASN A 518 28.30 28.42 -29.45
C ASN A 518 28.21 28.04 -27.97
N PRO A 519 27.44 27.00 -27.64
CA PRO A 519 27.16 26.64 -26.24
C PRO A 519 28.40 26.18 -25.46
N ASP A 520 29.45 25.70 -26.16
CA ASP A 520 30.69 25.24 -25.54
C ASP A 520 31.60 26.37 -25.07
N GLU A 521 31.42 27.59 -25.63
CA GLU A 521 32.17 28.79 -25.27
C GLU A 521 31.41 29.69 -24.29
N TYR A 522 30.20 29.28 -23.89
CA TYR A 522 29.38 30.04 -22.97
C TYR A 522 29.97 30.05 -21.57
N LEU A 523 30.35 31.22 -21.13
CA LEU A 523 30.90 31.45 -19.78
C LEU A 523 29.94 32.33 -18.96
N PRO A 524 29.71 31.99 -17.69
CA PRO A 524 28.84 32.77 -16.79
C PRO A 524 29.30 34.24 -16.58
N ASP A 525 30.59 34.46 -16.65
CA ASP A 525 31.17 35.78 -16.47
C ASP A 525 30.78 36.77 -17.56
N HIS A 526 30.21 36.27 -18.65
CA HIS A 526 29.67 37.05 -19.76
C HIS A 526 28.19 37.40 -19.60
N LEU A 527 27.53 36.90 -18.57
CA LEU A 527 26.15 37.27 -18.29
C LEU A 527 26.08 38.66 -17.66
N GLU A 528 25.47 39.56 -18.36
CA GLU A 528 25.15 40.89 -17.86
C GLU A 528 23.70 40.93 -17.40
N VAL A 529 23.49 41.18 -16.13
CA VAL A 529 22.18 41.39 -15.55
C VAL A 529 22.16 42.76 -14.92
N LYS A 530 21.18 43.58 -15.27
CA LYS A 530 21.01 44.91 -14.69
C LYS A 530 20.61 44.77 -13.22
N CYS A 531 21.34 45.47 -12.36
CA CYS A 531 20.99 45.47 -10.94
C CYS A 531 19.65 46.19 -10.72
N PRO A 532 18.67 45.58 -10.05
CA PRO A 532 17.38 46.19 -9.79
C PRO A 532 17.43 47.45 -8.90
N HIS A 533 18.49 47.59 -8.11
CA HIS A 533 18.64 48.73 -7.20
C HIS A 533 19.32 49.94 -7.83
N CYS A 534 20.36 49.73 -8.58
CA CYS A 534 21.16 50.84 -9.13
C CYS A 534 21.14 50.91 -10.67
N GLY A 535 20.56 49.93 -11.36
CA GLY A 535 20.49 49.91 -12.82
C GLY A 535 21.80 49.60 -13.53
N SER A 536 22.89 49.28 -12.79
CA SER A 536 24.20 48.94 -13.34
C SER A 536 24.23 47.52 -13.88
#